data_9d5219f707a824645020fb14a3373b10
#
_entry.id   9d5219f707a824645020fb14a3373b10
#
_cell.length_a   1.000
_cell.length_b   1.000
_cell.length_c   1.000
_cell.angle_alpha   90.00
_cell.angle_beta   90.00
_cell.angle_gamma   90.00
#
_symmetry.space_group_name_H-M   'P 1'
#
loop_
_entity.id
_entity.type
_entity.pdbx_description
1 polymer ?
#
loop_
_entity_poly.entity_id
_entity_poly.type
_entity_poly.pdbx_seq_one_letter_code
_entity_poly.pdbx_strand_id
1 'polypeptide(L)' 'MEYLEEYKECLDEGGTISSSERRLLNRLRSKLGISEERAEELEKLQYK' A
#
# COMPACT_ATOMS: atom_id res chain seq x y z
N MET A 1 10.00 5.21 2.15
CA MET A 1 8.85 5.30 3.04
C MET A 1 8.35 3.89 3.37
N GLU A 2 8.13 3.62 4.64
CA GLU A 2 7.75 2.27 5.10
C GLU A 2 6.50 1.72 4.42
N TYR A 3 5.48 2.55 4.29
CA TYR A 3 4.24 2.13 3.65
C TYR A 3 4.46 1.67 2.20
N LEU A 4 5.23 2.43 1.44
CA LEU A 4 5.50 2.09 0.05
C LEU A 4 6.35 0.83 -0.09
N GLU A 5 7.27 0.61 0.83
CA GLU A 5 8.08 -0.59 0.83
C GLU A 5 7.22 -1.84 1.04
N GLU A 6 6.30 -1.76 2.00
CA GLU A 6 5.37 -2.86 2.25
C GLU A 6 4.41 -3.05 1.08
N TYR A 7 3.96 -1.95 0.49
CA TYR A 7 3.07 -2.01 -0.65
C TYR A 7 3.72 -2.76 -1.83
N LYS A 8 4.98 -2.43 -2.11
CA LYS A 8 5.71 -3.11 -3.18
C LYS A 8 5.84 -4.60 -2.92
N GLU A 9 6.12 -4.97 -1.69
CA GLU A 9 6.26 -6.38 -1.31
C GLU A 9 4.94 -7.14 -1.41
N CYS A 10 3.83 -6.44 -1.19
CA CYS A 10 2.50 -7.05 -1.29
C CYS A 10 2.02 -7.24 -2.72
N LEU A 11 2.58 -6.50 -3.66
CA LEU A 11 2.21 -6.63 -5.07
C LEU A 11 2.73 -7.96 -5.63
N ASP A 12 1.85 -8.71 -6.30
CA ASP A 12 2.28 -9.92 -6.97
C ASP A 12 2.84 -9.58 -8.36
N GLU A 13 3.21 -10.58 -9.13
CA GLU A 13 3.76 -10.38 -10.46
C GLU A 13 2.81 -9.66 -11.41
N GLY A 14 1.51 -9.82 -11.18
CA GLY A 14 0.50 -9.13 -11.98
C GLY A 14 0.19 -7.72 -11.50
N GLY A 15 0.85 -7.28 -10.42
CA GLY A 15 0.60 -5.96 -9.84
C GLY A 15 -0.70 -5.89 -9.05
N THR A 16 -1.14 -7.03 -8.53
CA THR A 16 -2.40 -7.14 -7.77
C THR A 16 -2.12 -7.42 -6.31
N ILE A 17 -2.95 -6.88 -5.44
CA ILE A 17 -2.85 -7.10 -4.00
C ILE A 17 -4.04 -7.94 -3.54
N SER A 18 -3.77 -9.01 -2.78
CA SER A 18 -4.83 -9.86 -2.24
C SER A 18 -5.59 -9.12 -1.13
N SER A 19 -6.78 -9.62 -0.81
CA SER A 19 -7.60 -9.03 0.25
C SER A 19 -6.88 -9.03 1.60
N SER A 20 -6.18 -10.12 1.90
CA SER A 20 -5.42 -10.23 3.15
C SER A 20 -4.33 -9.20 3.23
N GLU A 21 -3.61 -9.04 2.13
CA GLU A 21 -2.52 -8.06 2.08
C GLU A 21 -3.03 -6.63 2.12
N ARG A 22 -4.17 -6.39 1.50
CA ARG A 22 -4.81 -5.07 1.58
C ARG A 22 -5.16 -4.72 3.02
N ARG A 23 -5.61 -5.69 3.80
CA ARG A 23 -5.90 -5.48 5.23
C ARG A 23 -4.64 -5.09 5.99
N LEU A 24 -3.53 -5.76 5.70
CA LEU A 24 -2.26 -5.44 6.34
C LEU A 24 -1.83 -4.01 6.01
N LEU A 25 -1.98 -3.62 4.76
CA LEU A 25 -1.65 -2.27 4.33
C LEU A 25 -2.53 -1.23 5.00
N ASN A 26 -3.82 -1.52 5.14
CA ASN A 26 -4.74 -0.60 5.82
C ASN A 26 -4.36 -0.42 7.29
N ARG A 27 -3.93 -1.50 7.94
CA ARG A 27 -3.48 -1.43 9.34
C ARG A 27 -2.20 -0.61 9.45
N LEU A 28 -1.28 -0.83 8.53
CA LEU A 28 -0.02 -0.09 8.51
C LEU A 28 -0.29 1.39 8.26
N ARG A 29 -1.16 1.69 7.31
CA ARG A 29 -1.56 3.06 7.00
C ARG A 29 -2.09 3.77 8.25
N SER A 30 -2.97 3.10 8.97
CA SER A 30 -3.55 3.65 10.20
C SER A 30 -2.48 3.89 11.25
N LYS A 31 -1.57 2.95 11.39
CA LYS A 31 -0.47 3.04 12.35
C LYS A 31 0.45 4.22 12.05
N LEU A 32 0.70 4.47 10.76
CA LEU A 32 1.57 5.56 10.34
C LEU A 32 0.85 6.92 10.25
N GLY A 33 -0.47 6.92 10.44
CA GLY A 33 -1.25 8.14 10.36
C GLY A 33 -1.46 8.66 8.94
N ILE A 34 -1.43 7.76 7.96
CA ILE A 34 -1.61 8.13 6.56
C ILE A 34 -3.10 8.06 6.20
N SER A 35 -3.65 9.12 5.61
CA SER A 35 -5.04 9.14 5.18
C SER A 35 -5.22 8.26 3.94
N GLU A 36 -6.48 7.89 3.66
CA GLU A 36 -6.79 7.09 2.47
C GLU A 36 -6.39 7.83 1.19
N GLU A 37 -6.67 9.12 1.13
CA GLU A 37 -6.31 9.93 -0.02
C GLU A 37 -4.79 9.95 -0.24
N ARG A 38 -4.07 10.13 0.84
CA ARG A 38 -2.61 10.15 0.75
C ARG A 38 -2.07 8.79 0.32
N ALA A 39 -2.65 7.72 0.85
CA ALA A 39 -2.24 6.37 0.48
C ALA A 39 -2.47 6.12 -1.01
N GLU A 40 -3.61 6.57 -1.54
CA GLU A 40 -3.89 6.44 -2.96
C GLU A 40 -2.86 7.18 -3.82
N GLU A 41 -2.50 8.38 -3.41
CA GLU A 41 -1.47 9.14 -4.12
C GLU A 41 -0.13 8.41 -4.13
N LEU A 42 0.26 7.87 -2.99
CA LEU A 42 1.50 7.13 -2.87
C LEU A 42 1.49 5.88 -3.74
N GLU A 43 0.36 5.17 -3.76
CA GLU A 43 0.22 3.97 -4.58
C GLU A 43 0.30 4.29 -6.06
N LYS A 44 -0.29 5.39 -6.49
CA LYS A 44 -0.24 5.81 -7.89
C LYS A 44 1.19 6.07 -8.35
N LEU A 45 2.02 6.59 -7.48
CA LEU A 45 3.42 6.87 -7.81
C LEU A 45 4.19 5.59 -8.12
N GLN A 46 3.73 4.45 -7.60
CA GLN A 46 4.40 3.17 -7.83
C GLN A 46 4.11 2.58 -9.20
N TYR A 47 3.08 3.05 -9.87
CA TYR A 47 2.69 2.51 -11.18
C TYR A 47 3.34 3.20 -12.36
N LYS A 48 4.27 4.05 -12.13
CA LYS A 48 5.00 4.72 -13.20
C LYS A 48 6.14 3.90 -13.74
#